data_8614747b133af5212330c2a456ad64aa
#
_entry.id   8614747b133af5212330c2a456ad64aa
#
_cell.length_a   1.000
_cell.length_b   1.000
_cell.length_c   1.000
_cell.angle_alpha   90.00
_cell.angle_beta   90.00
_cell.angle_gamma   90.00
#
_symmetry.space_group_name_H-M   'P 1'
#
loop_
_entity.id
_entity.type
_entity.pdbx_description
1 polymer ?
#
loop_
_entity_poly.entity_id
_entity_poly.type
_entity_poly.pdbx_seq_one_letter_code
_entity_poly.pdbx_strand_id
1 'polypeptide(L)'
;MSKQKEQLMSVRILPNTTSNPPGKLADAEVVFEADAGPLNGLKLIGFAIWERRAGGRNVTFPARQYSVNGERRSFALLRPANGDTTAQVAIRDAILDAYSRLEAAS
;
A
#
# COMPACT_ATOMS: atom_id res chain seq x y z
N MET A 1 -17.79 -26.82 -8.73
CA MET A 1 -17.58 -25.63 -9.52
C MET A 1 -16.73 -24.62 -8.82
N SER A 2 -15.65 -24.26 -9.40
CA SER A 2 -14.79 -23.30 -8.76
C SER A 2 -15.29 -21.90 -9.10
N LYS A 3 -15.35 -21.08 -8.09
CA LYS A 3 -15.67 -19.71 -8.27
C LYS A 3 -14.38 -18.95 -8.51
N GLN A 4 -14.29 -18.30 -9.62
CA GLN A 4 -13.14 -17.49 -9.90
C GLN A 4 -13.20 -16.22 -9.09
N LYS A 5 -12.14 -15.97 -8.36
CA LYS A 5 -12.01 -14.71 -7.70
C LYS A 5 -11.75 -13.64 -8.74
N GLU A 6 -12.38 -12.51 -8.57
CA GLU A 6 -12.04 -11.36 -9.36
C GLU A 6 -10.60 -10.98 -9.08
N GLN A 7 -9.84 -10.81 -10.15
CA GLN A 7 -8.45 -10.43 -10.02
C GLN A 7 -8.30 -8.97 -10.40
N LEU A 8 -8.57 -8.10 -9.43
CA LEU A 8 -8.45 -6.66 -9.65
C LEU A 8 -7.00 -6.20 -9.47
N MET A 9 -6.33 -6.74 -8.47
CA MET A 9 -4.98 -6.32 -8.18
C MET A 9 -4.25 -7.40 -7.41
N SER A 10 -2.92 -7.32 -7.45
CA SER A 10 -2.06 -8.09 -6.58
C SER A 10 -1.11 -7.13 -5.88
N VAL A 11 -0.51 -7.57 -4.78
CA VAL A 11 0.38 -6.74 -4.00
C VAL A 11 1.77 -7.34 -4.03
N ARG A 12 2.74 -6.53 -4.36
CA ARG A 12 4.13 -6.92 -4.32
C ARG A 12 4.81 -6.26 -3.13
N ILE A 13 5.44 -7.07 -2.30
CA ILE A 13 6.13 -6.58 -1.11
C ILE A 13 7.62 -6.56 -1.38
N LEU A 14 8.25 -5.44 -1.02
CA LEU A 14 9.69 -5.26 -1.15
C LEU A 14 10.24 -5.02 0.26
N PRO A 15 10.69 -6.09 0.94
CA PRO A 15 11.14 -5.94 2.31
C PRO A 15 12.29 -4.97 2.45
N ASN A 16 12.27 -4.20 3.53
CA ASN A 16 13.35 -3.30 3.84
C ASN A 16 14.44 -4.08 4.57
N THR A 17 15.63 -4.17 3.95
CA THR A 17 16.73 -4.92 4.53
C THR A 17 17.69 -4.04 5.32
N THR A 18 17.39 -2.76 5.43
CA THR A 18 18.19 -1.83 6.22
C THR A 18 17.37 -1.36 7.40
N SER A 19 17.99 -0.68 8.35
CA SER A 19 17.27 -0.11 9.47
C SER A 19 16.86 1.34 9.20
N ASN A 20 16.92 1.76 7.96
CA ASN A 20 16.60 3.12 7.55
C ASN A 20 15.45 3.15 6.57
N PRO A 21 14.46 4.00 6.80
CA PRO A 21 14.27 4.75 8.05
C PRO A 21 13.78 3.85 9.16
N PRO A 22 13.99 4.23 10.42
CA PRO A 22 13.59 3.39 11.55
C PRO A 22 12.10 3.08 11.51
N GLY A 23 11.76 1.84 11.77
CA GLY A 23 10.37 1.39 11.81
C GLY A 23 9.81 0.99 10.46
N LYS A 24 10.50 1.26 9.36
CA LYS A 24 10.00 0.86 8.05
C LYS A 24 10.28 -0.62 7.80
N LEU A 25 9.22 -1.39 7.60
CA LEU A 25 9.31 -2.82 7.40
C LEU A 25 9.46 -3.20 5.93
N ALA A 26 8.78 -2.48 5.04
CA ALA A 26 8.78 -2.81 3.62
C ALA A 26 8.17 -1.69 2.81
N ASP A 27 8.46 -1.70 1.52
CA ASP A 27 7.69 -0.96 0.54
C ASP A 27 6.69 -1.92 -0.09
N ALA A 28 5.63 -1.38 -0.66
CA ALA A 28 4.64 -2.19 -1.34
C ALA A 28 4.20 -1.54 -2.64
N GLU A 29 3.89 -2.38 -3.61
CA GLU A 29 3.37 -1.95 -4.90
C GLU A 29 2.05 -2.67 -5.15
N VAL A 30 1.09 -1.96 -5.72
CA VAL A 30 -0.18 -2.54 -6.13
C VAL A 30 -0.14 -2.69 -7.64
N VAL A 31 -0.25 -3.93 -8.12
CA VAL A 31 -0.23 -4.23 -9.55
C VAL A 31 -1.66 -4.49 -9.98
N PHE A 32 -2.12 -3.78 -11.00
CA PHE A 32 -3.50 -3.93 -11.47
C PHE A 32 -3.58 -5.07 -12.47
N GLU A 33 -4.52 -5.96 -12.24
CA GLU A 33 -4.65 -7.20 -13.00
C GLU A 33 -5.84 -7.15 -13.96
N ALA A 34 -6.19 -8.29 -14.52
CA ALA A 34 -7.13 -8.38 -15.62
C ALA A 34 -8.48 -7.71 -15.38
N ASP A 35 -9.00 -7.82 -14.15
CA ASP A 35 -10.33 -7.27 -13.85
C ASP A 35 -10.30 -5.79 -13.47
N ALA A 36 -9.16 -5.16 -13.59
CA ALA A 36 -9.03 -3.73 -13.28
C ALA A 36 -9.37 -2.84 -14.46
N GLY A 37 -9.83 -3.41 -15.58
CA GLY A 37 -10.21 -2.64 -16.75
C GLY A 37 -9.05 -1.87 -17.33
N PRO A 38 -9.23 -0.56 -17.55
CA PRO A 38 -8.17 0.24 -18.17
C PRO A 38 -6.87 0.30 -17.38
N LEU A 39 -6.91 -0.02 -16.07
CA LEU A 39 -5.72 0.00 -15.24
C LEU A 39 -4.88 -1.27 -15.39
N ASN A 40 -5.43 -2.30 -16.02
CA ASN A 40 -4.72 -3.57 -16.18
C ASN A 40 -3.36 -3.33 -16.85
N GLY A 41 -2.32 -3.88 -16.22
CA GLY A 41 -0.95 -3.73 -16.74
C GLY A 41 -0.18 -2.56 -16.13
N LEU A 42 -0.84 -1.76 -15.31
CA LEU A 42 -0.19 -0.67 -14.60
C LEU A 42 0.06 -1.05 -13.15
N LYS A 43 0.91 -0.32 -12.48
CA LYS A 43 1.11 -0.49 -11.05
C LYS A 43 1.19 0.85 -10.36
N LEU A 44 0.80 0.87 -9.10
CA LEU A 44 0.87 2.04 -8.25
C LEU A 44 1.93 1.79 -7.18
N ILE A 45 2.91 2.67 -7.13
CA ILE A 45 4.02 2.56 -6.19
C ILE A 45 3.89 3.62 -5.11
N GLY A 46 4.69 3.48 -4.06
CA GLY A 46 4.76 4.51 -3.02
C GLY A 46 4.07 4.14 -1.71
N PHE A 47 3.60 2.89 -1.59
CA PHE A 47 3.10 2.41 -0.31
C PHE A 47 4.26 1.95 0.56
N ALA A 48 4.13 2.14 1.88
CA ALA A 48 5.12 1.64 2.82
C ALA A 48 4.44 1.06 4.04
N ILE A 49 5.08 0.04 4.61
CA ILE A 49 4.58 -0.65 5.80
C ILE A 49 5.50 -0.29 6.95
N TRP A 50 4.91 0.14 8.06
CA TRP A 50 5.65 0.62 9.21
C TRP A 50 5.24 -0.12 10.47
N GLU A 51 6.18 -0.31 11.36
CA GLU A 51 5.91 -0.86 12.68
C GLU A 51 5.53 0.26 13.63
N ARG A 52 4.44 0.07 14.38
CA ARG A 52 4.00 1.07 15.35
C ARG A 52 4.69 0.83 16.67
N ARG A 53 4.96 1.92 17.39
CA ARG A 53 5.56 1.83 18.72
C ARG A 53 4.70 1.03 19.67
N ALA A 54 3.40 1.20 19.60
CA ALA A 54 2.47 0.54 20.51
C ALA A 54 2.15 -0.88 20.08
N GLY A 55 2.80 -1.35 19.02
CA GLY A 55 2.50 -2.66 18.44
C GLY A 55 1.61 -2.52 17.23
N GLY A 56 1.63 -3.56 16.39
CA GLY A 56 0.87 -3.54 15.16
C GLY A 56 1.60 -2.84 14.04
N ARG A 57 0.92 -2.74 12.91
CA ARG A 57 1.50 -2.21 11.69
C ARG A 57 0.62 -1.16 11.08
N ASN A 58 1.24 -0.28 10.33
CA ASN A 58 0.55 0.79 9.64
C ASN A 58 1.02 0.83 8.19
N VAL A 59 0.13 1.26 7.30
CA VAL A 59 0.46 1.44 5.88
C VAL A 59 0.32 2.91 5.56
N THR A 60 1.36 3.48 4.97
CA THR A 60 1.28 4.83 4.43
C THR A 60 1.06 4.74 2.93
N PHE A 61 0.19 5.58 2.44
CA PHE A 61 -0.20 5.62 1.03
C PHE A 61 0.67 6.59 0.27
N PRO A 62 0.72 6.48 -1.07
CA PRO A 62 1.51 7.42 -1.87
C PRO A 62 1.09 8.86 -1.62
N ALA A 63 2.09 9.71 -1.44
CA ALA A 63 1.86 11.11 -1.15
C ALA A 63 2.97 11.94 -1.78
N ARG A 64 2.63 13.18 -2.10
CA ARG A 64 3.59 14.13 -2.61
C ARG A 64 3.96 15.10 -1.50
N GLN A 65 5.25 15.28 -1.31
CA GLN A 65 5.75 16.24 -0.34
C GLN A 65 5.94 17.59 -1.02
N TYR A 66 5.64 18.66 -0.30
CA TYR A 66 5.84 20.01 -0.81
C TYR A 66 6.06 20.96 0.36
N SER A 67 6.57 22.15 0.07
CA SER A 67 6.84 23.17 1.08
C SER A 67 6.01 24.39 0.82
N VAL A 68 5.45 24.96 1.90
CA VAL A 68 4.75 26.24 1.86
C VAL A 68 5.32 27.08 2.99
N ASN A 69 5.92 28.20 2.65
CA ASN A 69 6.53 29.11 3.63
C ASN A 69 7.48 28.40 4.58
N GLY A 70 8.29 27.48 4.03
CA GLY A 70 9.25 26.74 4.82
C GLY A 70 8.67 25.57 5.57
N GLU A 71 7.37 25.38 5.55
CA GLU A 71 6.70 24.25 6.20
C GLU A 71 6.57 23.08 5.25
N ARG A 72 6.90 21.92 5.73
CA ARG A 72 6.72 20.69 4.96
C ARG A 72 5.29 20.20 5.07
N ARG A 73 4.70 19.88 3.92
CA ARG A 73 3.34 19.35 3.87
C ARG A 73 3.30 18.12 2.98
N SER A 74 2.26 17.33 3.19
CA SER A 74 2.05 16.10 2.45
C SER A 74 0.69 16.15 1.79
N PHE A 75 0.63 15.68 0.54
CA PHE A 75 -0.59 15.68 -0.25
C PHE A 75 -0.83 14.25 -0.73
N ALA A 76 -1.90 13.63 -0.25
CA ALA A 76 -2.23 12.26 -0.62
C ALA A 76 -2.56 12.18 -2.10
N LEU A 77 -1.95 11.22 -2.79
CA LEU A 77 -2.17 11.04 -4.23
C LEU A 77 -3.30 10.06 -4.52
N LEU A 78 -3.52 9.10 -3.62
CA LEU A 78 -4.63 8.16 -3.74
C LEU A 78 -5.66 8.52 -2.69
N ARG A 79 -6.80 9.00 -3.16
CA ARG A 79 -7.81 9.60 -2.28
C ARG A 79 -9.18 9.07 -2.61
N PRO A 80 -10.07 9.00 -1.61
CA PRO A 80 -11.46 8.64 -1.91
C PRO A 80 -12.08 9.66 -2.85
N ALA A 81 -12.78 9.18 -3.86
CA ALA A 81 -13.38 10.08 -4.83
C ALA A 81 -14.58 10.82 -4.25
N ASN A 82 -15.26 10.21 -3.29
CA ASN A 82 -16.51 10.74 -2.75
C ASN A 82 -16.58 10.71 -1.22
N GLY A 83 -15.44 10.70 -0.57
CA GLY A 83 -15.36 10.71 0.89
C GLY A 83 -15.55 9.36 1.56
N ASP A 84 -15.84 8.31 0.79
CA ASP A 84 -15.99 6.95 1.32
C ASP A 84 -14.62 6.28 1.38
N THR A 85 -14.18 5.89 2.58
CA THR A 85 -12.85 5.32 2.78
C THR A 85 -12.80 3.81 2.60
N THR A 86 -13.89 3.18 2.18
CA THR A 86 -13.93 1.72 2.04
C THR A 86 -12.82 1.18 1.15
N ALA A 87 -12.58 1.83 0.02
CA ALA A 87 -11.55 1.37 -0.91
C ALA A 87 -10.15 1.50 -0.32
N GLN A 88 -9.89 2.57 0.43
CA GLN A 88 -8.59 2.73 1.09
C GLN A 88 -8.35 1.65 2.13
N VAL A 89 -9.38 1.33 2.91
CA VAL A 89 -9.28 0.27 3.91
C VAL A 89 -9.01 -1.08 3.24
N ALA A 90 -9.69 -1.34 2.13
CA ALA A 90 -9.51 -2.60 1.40
C ALA A 90 -8.07 -2.73 0.88
N ILE A 91 -7.51 -1.65 0.35
CA ILE A 91 -6.13 -1.67 -0.15
C ILE A 91 -5.15 -1.86 1.00
N ARG A 92 -5.36 -1.14 2.10
CA ARG A 92 -4.50 -1.29 3.27
C ARG A 92 -4.51 -2.72 3.78
N ASP A 93 -5.69 -3.31 3.89
CA ASP A 93 -5.83 -4.68 4.38
C ASP A 93 -5.16 -5.67 3.44
N ALA A 94 -5.27 -5.46 2.14
CA ALA A 94 -4.62 -6.31 1.15
C ALA A 94 -3.09 -6.26 1.28
N ILE A 95 -2.56 -5.06 1.51
CA ILE A 95 -1.12 -4.89 1.68
C ILE A 95 -0.63 -5.57 2.95
N LEU A 96 -1.34 -5.37 4.06
CA LEU A 96 -0.98 -6.00 5.32
C LEU A 96 -1.09 -7.52 5.24
N ASP A 97 -2.10 -8.02 4.56
CA ASP A 97 -2.27 -9.46 4.37
C ASP A 97 -1.12 -10.04 3.55
N ALA A 98 -0.73 -9.36 2.49
CA ALA A 98 0.40 -9.81 1.66
C ALA A 98 1.70 -9.84 2.46
N TYR A 99 1.91 -8.85 3.30
CA TYR A 99 3.11 -8.81 4.12
C TYR A 99 3.11 -9.95 5.15
N SER A 100 1.96 -10.20 5.77
CA SER A 100 1.83 -11.29 6.73
C SER A 100 2.11 -12.65 6.09
N ARG A 101 1.65 -12.85 4.88
CA ARG A 101 1.92 -14.08 4.15
C ARG A 101 3.40 -14.25 3.84
N LEU A 102 4.05 -13.16 3.49
CA LEU A 102 5.47 -13.19 3.22
C LEU A 102 6.26 -13.56 4.47
N GLU A 103 5.87 -12.99 5.62
CA GLU A 103 6.50 -13.33 6.88
C GLU A 103 6.33 -14.80 7.23
N ALA A 104 5.14 -15.32 7.02
CA ALA A 104 4.84 -16.70 7.35
C ALA A 104 5.60 -17.68 6.46
N ALA A 105 5.99 -17.24 5.26
CA ALA A 105 6.69 -18.07 4.30
C ALA A 105 8.21 -18.05 4.49
N SER A 106 8.73 -17.13 5.29
CA SER A 106 10.18 -16.99 5.43
C SER A 106 10.76 -17.70 6.65
#